data_1dd3aebbeebc5f57f056d42cdcd95c1d
#
_entry.id   1dd3aebbeebc5f57f056d42cdcd95c1d
#
_cell.length_a   1.000
_cell.length_b   1.000
_cell.length_c   1.000
_cell.angle_alpha   90.00
_cell.angle_beta   90.00
_cell.angle_gamma   90.00
#
_symmetry.space_group_name_H-M   'P 1'
#
loop_
_entity.id
_entity.type
_entity.pdbx_description
1 polymer ?
#
loop_
_entity_poly.entity_id
_entity_poly.type
_entity_poly.pdbx_seq_one_letter_code
_entity_poly.pdbx_strand_id
1 'polypeptide(L)'
;MGWYRMVAKPAFFALPPEAAHLLAQRLLVLPFPWERLGGCARDPVLRTSLAGLDLANPIALAAGFDKSGRYLGPLGRLGFGYVVGGTFTRRPRRGNPRPRIVRYRERASMTNAMGLPNPGAEVAARHLAITPRTSPRLASVADEAVEDVIETHGLLEPHVDGVELNASCPNVSWGRDRDNEAHLAALLRELGARRSTPLFVKLPPFRTDVEREVVLALARIAVEGGADGLTCSNTRLVREPRLSTGQGGLSGRALFDRTPEIVAEVVAAIGRTVPVAACGGVSSAADALACLDAGASTVQVYTALIYRGPGVVGELTSGLAAALGARRLDEARPR
;
A
#
# COMPACT_ATOMS: atom_id res chain seq x y z
N MET A 1 15.17 -19.12 -3.79
CA MET A 1 15.53 -17.74 -3.36
C MET A 1 16.33 -17.67 -2.05
N GLY A 2 17.25 -18.59 -1.84
CA GLY A 2 18.10 -18.61 -0.62
C GLY A 2 19.04 -17.43 -0.46
N TRP A 3 19.56 -16.87 -1.57
CA TRP A 3 20.63 -15.87 -1.53
C TRP A 3 20.23 -14.59 -0.79
N TYR A 4 18.98 -14.08 -0.99
CA TYR A 4 18.56 -12.89 -0.26
C TYR A 4 18.52 -13.15 1.25
N ARG A 5 17.96 -14.27 1.67
CA ARG A 5 17.85 -14.63 3.09
C ARG A 5 19.23 -14.89 3.73
N MET A 6 20.14 -15.52 2.99
CA MET A 6 21.45 -15.92 3.50
C MET A 6 22.49 -14.81 3.45
N VAL A 7 22.47 -13.94 2.44
CA VAL A 7 23.53 -12.96 2.19
C VAL A 7 23.00 -11.52 2.30
N ALA A 8 22.04 -11.13 1.46
CA ALA A 8 21.63 -9.73 1.38
C ALA A 8 20.88 -9.27 2.63
N LYS A 9 19.95 -10.05 3.14
CA LYS A 9 19.17 -9.68 4.33
C LYS A 9 20.05 -9.45 5.57
N PRO A 10 21.01 -10.32 5.95
CA PRO A 10 21.93 -10.03 7.05
C PRO A 10 22.67 -8.70 6.87
N ALA A 11 23.19 -8.42 5.66
CA ALA A 11 23.90 -7.17 5.37
C ALA A 11 22.98 -5.94 5.50
N PHE A 12 21.77 -5.97 4.91
CA PHE A 12 20.81 -4.89 5.06
C PHE A 12 20.33 -4.70 6.51
N PHE A 13 20.23 -5.78 7.27
CA PHE A 13 19.77 -5.71 8.66
C PHE A 13 20.88 -5.32 9.64
N ALA A 14 22.16 -5.37 9.26
CA ALA A 14 23.27 -4.79 10.00
C ALA A 14 23.28 -3.26 9.94
N LEU A 15 22.72 -2.68 8.86
CA LEU A 15 22.62 -1.24 8.70
C LEU A 15 21.43 -0.65 9.50
N PRO A 16 21.51 0.62 9.90
CA PRO A 16 20.33 1.37 10.38
C PRO A 16 19.19 1.30 9.34
N PRO A 17 17.93 1.22 9.77
CA PRO A 17 16.79 0.97 8.85
C PRO A 17 16.72 1.92 7.66
N GLU A 18 16.93 3.22 7.88
CA GLU A 18 16.88 4.22 6.81
C GLU A 18 18.09 4.14 5.86
N ALA A 19 19.28 3.82 6.38
CA ALA A 19 20.45 3.60 5.55
C ALA A 19 20.27 2.39 4.62
N ALA A 20 19.71 1.29 5.15
CA ALA A 20 19.35 0.12 4.38
C ALA A 20 18.34 0.45 3.28
N HIS A 21 17.32 1.26 3.60
CA HIS A 21 16.31 1.70 2.65
C HIS A 21 16.92 2.54 1.51
N LEU A 22 17.75 3.53 1.84
CA LEU A 22 18.47 4.35 0.84
C LEU A 22 19.38 3.51 -0.05
N LEU A 23 20.09 2.53 0.53
CA LEU A 23 20.92 1.59 -0.24
C LEU A 23 20.06 0.78 -1.21
N ALA A 24 18.93 0.23 -0.75
CA ALA A 24 18.01 -0.52 -1.60
C ALA A 24 17.49 0.34 -2.76
N GLN A 25 17.13 1.59 -2.51
CA GLN A 25 16.70 2.53 -3.55
C GLN A 25 17.81 2.82 -4.57
N ARG A 26 19.05 3.00 -4.12
CA ARG A 26 20.22 3.19 -5.03
C ARG A 26 20.49 1.95 -5.89
N LEU A 27 20.33 0.77 -5.33
CA LEU A 27 20.51 -0.48 -6.09
C LEU A 27 19.39 -0.65 -7.15
N LEU A 28 18.16 -0.25 -6.85
CA LEU A 28 17.01 -0.37 -7.77
C LEU A 28 17.18 0.41 -9.08
N VAL A 29 17.96 1.48 -9.11
CA VAL A 29 18.20 2.25 -10.35
C VAL A 29 19.34 1.70 -11.19
N LEU A 30 20.07 0.72 -10.71
CA LEU A 30 21.11 0.06 -11.50
C LEU A 30 20.47 -0.71 -12.67
N PRO A 31 21.16 -0.80 -13.83
CA PRO A 31 20.71 -1.54 -15.01
C PRO A 31 20.81 -3.06 -14.78
N PHE A 32 19.95 -3.57 -13.94
CA PHE A 32 19.87 -4.98 -13.58
C PHE A 32 18.52 -5.55 -14.03
N PRO A 33 18.44 -6.81 -14.49
CA PRO A 33 17.18 -7.45 -14.88
C PRO A 33 16.35 -7.80 -13.65
N TRP A 34 15.73 -6.78 -13.04
CA TRP A 34 14.92 -6.88 -11.82
C TRP A 34 13.75 -7.84 -11.97
N GLU A 35 13.23 -8.02 -13.19
CA GLU A 35 12.18 -8.98 -13.53
C GLU A 35 12.59 -10.42 -13.20
N ARG A 36 13.87 -10.75 -13.39
CA ARG A 36 14.40 -12.09 -13.05
C ARG A 36 14.46 -12.32 -11.54
N LEU A 37 14.73 -11.27 -10.76
CA LEU A 37 14.72 -11.35 -9.30
C LEU A 37 13.31 -11.40 -8.72
N GLY A 38 12.37 -10.67 -9.30
CA GLY A 38 10.97 -10.69 -8.92
C GLY A 38 10.33 -12.06 -9.15
N GLY A 39 10.65 -12.68 -10.31
CA GLY A 39 10.21 -14.04 -10.65
C GLY A 39 8.69 -14.19 -10.70
N CYS A 40 7.95 -13.12 -11.07
CA CYS A 40 6.49 -13.10 -11.09
C CYS A 40 5.92 -14.15 -12.03
N ALA A 41 4.96 -14.94 -11.56
CA ALA A 41 4.20 -15.87 -12.40
C ALA A 41 3.33 -15.08 -13.38
N ARG A 42 3.37 -15.48 -14.67
CA ARG A 42 2.56 -14.90 -15.74
C ARG A 42 1.40 -15.82 -16.09
N ASP A 43 0.63 -16.21 -15.09
CA ASP A 43 -0.51 -17.11 -15.27
C ASP A 43 -1.79 -16.29 -15.51
N PRO A 44 -2.56 -16.59 -16.58
CA PRO A 44 -3.83 -15.92 -16.84
C PRO A 44 -4.83 -15.99 -15.69
N VAL A 45 -4.75 -17.01 -14.82
CA VAL A 45 -5.62 -17.15 -13.64
C VAL A 45 -5.45 -16.00 -12.63
N LEU A 46 -4.29 -15.32 -12.67
CA LEU A 46 -3.99 -14.20 -11.79
C LEU A 46 -4.49 -12.85 -12.31
N ARG A 47 -4.92 -12.76 -13.57
CA ARG A 47 -5.41 -11.50 -14.14
C ARG A 47 -6.63 -11.03 -13.37
N THR A 48 -6.62 -9.75 -13.03
CA THR A 48 -7.71 -9.08 -12.30
C THR A 48 -7.80 -7.63 -12.74
N SER A 49 -8.80 -6.94 -12.24
CA SER A 49 -8.93 -5.50 -12.43
C SER A 49 -9.09 -4.78 -11.09
N LEU A 50 -8.75 -3.50 -11.05
CA LEU A 50 -8.95 -2.63 -9.90
C LEU A 50 -9.46 -1.27 -10.40
N ALA A 51 -10.75 -0.99 -10.22
CA ALA A 51 -11.38 0.26 -10.68
C ALA A 51 -11.06 0.62 -12.15
N GLY A 52 -11.18 -0.35 -13.06
CA GLY A 52 -10.89 -0.18 -14.49
C GLY A 52 -9.42 -0.34 -14.88
N LEU A 53 -8.50 -0.48 -13.93
CA LEU A 53 -7.09 -0.76 -14.22
C LEU A 53 -6.89 -2.28 -14.43
N ASP A 54 -6.43 -2.67 -15.61
CA ASP A 54 -6.06 -4.05 -15.91
C ASP A 54 -4.76 -4.44 -15.22
N LEU A 55 -4.79 -5.50 -14.43
CA LEU A 55 -3.67 -5.97 -13.63
C LEU A 55 -3.23 -7.37 -14.06
N ALA A 56 -1.93 -7.56 -14.25
CA ALA A 56 -1.35 -8.86 -14.57
C ALA A 56 -1.49 -9.88 -13.41
N ASN A 57 -1.58 -9.40 -12.17
CA ASN A 57 -1.80 -10.20 -10.97
C ASN A 57 -2.32 -9.30 -9.82
N PRO A 58 -2.91 -9.87 -8.74
CA PRO A 58 -3.49 -9.09 -7.66
C PRO A 58 -2.49 -8.57 -6.62
N ILE A 59 -1.19 -8.86 -6.74
CA ILE A 59 -0.18 -8.48 -5.74
C ILE A 59 0.40 -7.11 -6.05
N ALA A 60 0.31 -6.19 -5.11
CA ALA A 60 0.76 -4.81 -5.28
C ALA A 60 1.74 -4.36 -4.20
N LEU A 61 2.49 -3.30 -4.47
CA LEU A 61 3.33 -2.63 -3.49
C LEU A 61 2.57 -1.47 -2.84
N ALA A 62 2.42 -1.52 -1.52
CA ALA A 62 1.81 -0.44 -0.74
C ALA A 62 2.66 0.84 -0.72
N ALA A 63 2.00 1.99 -0.53
CA ALA A 63 2.66 3.27 -0.33
C ALA A 63 3.73 3.26 0.77
N GLY A 64 4.73 4.12 0.64
CA GLY A 64 5.77 4.32 1.65
C GLY A 64 7.16 3.84 1.26
N PHE A 65 7.33 2.99 0.26
CA PHE A 65 8.66 2.59 -0.21
C PHE A 65 9.31 3.69 -1.07
N ASP A 66 8.61 4.15 -2.09
CA ASP A 66 9.04 5.31 -2.89
C ASP A 66 8.29 6.56 -2.44
N LYS A 67 8.96 7.39 -1.67
CA LYS A 67 8.44 8.67 -1.20
C LYS A 67 8.84 9.84 -2.10
N SER A 68 9.49 9.57 -3.23
CA SER A 68 10.03 10.56 -4.13
C SER A 68 9.44 10.54 -5.55
N GLY A 69 8.79 9.45 -5.95
CA GLY A 69 8.30 9.21 -7.31
C GLY A 69 9.38 8.72 -8.29
N ARG A 70 10.61 8.45 -7.83
CA ARG A 70 11.74 8.05 -8.68
C ARG A 70 11.84 6.55 -8.93
N TYR A 71 11.26 5.75 -8.04
CA TYR A 71 11.55 4.32 -7.98
C TYR A 71 10.37 3.45 -8.40
N LEU A 72 9.21 4.04 -8.74
CA LEU A 72 8.02 3.26 -9.13
C LEU A 72 8.27 2.40 -10.37
N GLY A 73 9.01 2.92 -11.36
CA GLY A 73 9.38 2.12 -12.54
C GLY A 73 10.23 0.89 -12.18
N PRO A 74 11.41 1.05 -11.54
CA PRO A 74 12.17 -0.10 -11.06
C PRO A 74 11.41 -1.07 -10.15
N LEU A 75 10.54 -0.55 -9.28
CA LEU A 75 9.69 -1.38 -8.40
C LEU A 75 8.65 -2.19 -9.20
N GLY A 76 8.03 -1.58 -10.21
CA GLY A 76 7.11 -2.29 -11.10
C GLY A 76 7.76 -3.46 -11.83
N ARG A 77 9.05 -3.34 -12.19
CA ARG A 77 9.84 -4.45 -12.80
C ARG A 77 9.98 -5.66 -11.90
N LEU A 78 9.75 -5.55 -10.60
CA LEU A 78 9.71 -6.72 -9.71
C LEU A 78 8.49 -7.60 -9.95
N GLY A 79 7.52 -7.18 -10.78
CA GLY A 79 6.35 -7.95 -11.18
C GLY A 79 5.10 -7.69 -10.36
N PHE A 80 5.06 -6.60 -9.59
CA PHE A 80 3.82 -6.16 -8.95
C PHE A 80 2.74 -5.83 -9.98
N GLY A 81 1.50 -6.21 -9.73
CA GLY A 81 0.34 -5.85 -10.53
C GLY A 81 0.16 -4.34 -10.62
N TYR A 82 0.40 -3.62 -9.51
CA TYR A 82 0.56 -2.17 -9.47
C TYR A 82 1.46 -1.75 -8.30
N VAL A 83 1.90 -0.51 -8.32
CA VAL A 83 2.76 0.07 -7.27
C VAL A 83 2.19 1.40 -6.78
N VAL A 84 2.28 1.67 -5.48
CA VAL A 84 1.82 2.92 -4.88
C VAL A 84 3.02 3.72 -4.38
N GLY A 85 3.19 4.94 -4.92
CA GLY A 85 4.20 5.92 -4.48
C GLY A 85 3.67 6.86 -3.39
N GLY A 86 4.54 7.51 -2.66
CA GLY A 86 4.17 8.47 -1.64
C GLY A 86 4.23 7.89 -0.20
N THR A 87 3.54 8.51 0.74
CA THR A 87 2.51 9.56 0.60
C THR A 87 3.17 10.90 0.30
N PHE A 88 2.62 11.62 -0.67
CA PHE A 88 3.05 12.96 -1.05
C PHE A 88 2.18 14.02 -0.38
N THR A 89 2.79 15.17 -0.10
CA THR A 89 2.14 16.38 0.43
C THR A 89 2.40 17.55 -0.51
N ARG A 90 1.61 18.61 -0.44
CA ARG A 90 1.77 19.79 -1.28
C ARG A 90 3.17 20.40 -1.16
N ARG A 91 3.62 20.55 0.07
CA ARG A 91 4.93 21.08 0.39
C ARG A 91 5.90 19.96 0.81
N PRO A 92 7.24 20.16 0.66
CA PRO A 92 8.21 19.19 1.15
C PRO A 92 8.12 19.01 2.67
N ARG A 93 8.22 17.75 3.13
CA ARG A 93 8.29 17.42 4.56
C ARG A 93 9.58 16.65 4.87
N ARG A 94 10.28 17.05 5.94
CA ARG A 94 11.47 16.34 6.43
C ARG A 94 11.10 15.07 7.20
N GLY A 95 9.86 15.00 7.68
CA GLY A 95 9.39 13.96 8.60
C GLY A 95 9.87 14.18 10.04
N ASN A 96 9.54 13.22 10.89
CA ASN A 96 9.87 13.27 12.32
C ASN A 96 11.38 13.11 12.58
N PRO A 97 11.89 13.53 13.76
CA PRO A 97 13.25 13.25 14.19
C PRO A 97 13.56 11.75 14.24
N ARG A 98 14.84 11.40 14.20
CA ARG A 98 15.32 10.01 14.37
C ARG A 98 15.58 9.70 15.85
N PRO A 99 15.47 8.43 16.24
CA PRO A 99 15.08 7.24 15.48
C PRO A 99 13.57 7.21 15.18
N ARG A 100 13.22 6.81 13.96
CA ARG A 100 11.81 6.77 13.49
C ARG A 100 11.40 5.46 12.82
N ILE A 101 12.24 4.43 12.91
CA ILE A 101 11.94 3.06 12.47
C ILE A 101 12.55 2.07 13.47
N VAL A 102 11.74 1.11 13.92
CA VAL A 102 12.16 -0.04 14.73
C VAL A 102 11.78 -1.33 14.02
N ARG A 103 12.73 -2.25 13.89
CA ARG A 103 12.54 -3.58 13.27
C ARG A 103 12.44 -4.67 14.35
N TYR A 104 11.42 -5.52 14.26
CA TYR A 104 11.24 -6.72 15.11
C TYR A 104 11.57 -7.95 14.28
N ARG A 105 12.85 -8.35 14.28
CA ARG A 105 13.39 -9.37 13.36
C ARG A 105 12.67 -10.71 13.46
N GLU A 106 12.42 -11.17 14.66
CA GLU A 106 11.77 -12.47 14.94
C GLU A 106 10.29 -12.50 14.51
N ARG A 107 9.63 -11.35 14.56
CA ARG A 107 8.20 -11.21 14.23
C ARG A 107 7.95 -10.74 12.79
N ALA A 108 8.98 -10.61 11.97
CA ALA A 108 8.90 -10.03 10.62
C ALA A 108 8.00 -8.78 10.57
N SER A 109 8.19 -7.87 11.53
CA SER A 109 7.35 -6.69 11.74
C SER A 109 8.21 -5.46 11.98
N MET A 110 7.62 -4.28 11.80
CA MET A 110 8.29 -2.99 12.03
C MET A 110 7.30 -2.00 12.63
N THR A 111 7.83 -1.06 13.41
CA THR A 111 7.09 0.15 13.79
C THR A 111 7.80 1.36 13.20
N ASN A 112 7.03 2.29 12.65
CA ASN A 112 7.56 3.52 12.08
C ASN A 112 6.77 4.76 12.51
N ALA A 113 7.50 5.88 12.65
CA ALA A 113 6.96 7.20 12.86
C ALA A 113 7.65 8.17 11.90
N MET A 114 7.49 7.92 10.59
CA MET A 114 8.23 8.66 9.57
C MET A 114 7.85 10.14 9.47
N GLY A 115 6.57 10.51 9.70
CA GLY A 115 6.10 11.89 9.58
C GLY A 115 6.02 12.37 8.13
N LEU A 116 5.69 11.48 7.20
CA LEU A 116 5.52 11.74 5.76
C LEU A 116 6.71 12.45 5.08
N PRO A 117 7.98 12.01 5.24
CA PRO A 117 9.09 12.66 4.55
C PRO A 117 8.94 12.47 3.04
N ASN A 118 8.86 13.58 2.31
CA ASN A 118 8.72 13.59 0.86
C ASN A 118 9.20 14.95 0.29
N PRO A 119 9.52 15.03 -1.02
CA PRO A 119 10.06 16.25 -1.63
C PRO A 119 9.00 17.30 -2.01
N GLY A 120 7.71 17.05 -1.71
CA GLY A 120 6.58 17.85 -2.15
C GLY A 120 6.07 17.44 -3.54
N ALA A 121 4.81 17.77 -3.82
CA ALA A 121 4.08 17.33 -5.01
C ALA A 121 4.74 17.77 -6.32
N GLU A 122 5.24 18.99 -6.41
CA GLU A 122 5.90 19.49 -7.63
C GLU A 122 7.15 18.69 -8.01
N VAL A 123 7.97 18.36 -7.01
CA VAL A 123 9.18 17.56 -7.25
C VAL A 123 8.80 16.12 -7.59
N ALA A 124 7.81 15.56 -6.89
CA ALA A 124 7.29 14.22 -7.15
C ALA A 124 6.72 14.11 -8.57
N ALA A 125 5.92 15.10 -9.03
CA ALA A 125 5.38 15.16 -10.38
C ALA A 125 6.48 15.12 -11.45
N ARG A 126 7.53 15.96 -11.29
CA ARG A 126 8.70 15.94 -12.21
C ARG A 126 9.39 14.57 -12.24
N HIS A 127 9.53 13.90 -11.09
CA HIS A 127 10.12 12.56 -11.05
C HIS A 127 9.23 11.53 -11.74
N LEU A 128 7.93 11.57 -11.46
CA LEU A 128 6.95 10.67 -12.08
C LEU A 128 6.88 10.86 -13.60
N ALA A 129 7.00 12.10 -14.09
CA ALA A 129 6.98 12.40 -15.52
C ALA A 129 8.08 11.66 -16.29
N ILE A 130 9.26 11.51 -15.72
CA ILE A 130 10.43 10.87 -16.36
C ILE A 130 10.63 9.40 -15.95
N THR A 131 9.92 8.92 -14.93
CA THR A 131 10.04 7.53 -14.46
C THR A 131 9.30 6.58 -15.41
N PRO A 132 9.94 5.52 -15.95
CA PRO A 132 9.29 4.58 -16.86
C PRO A 132 8.03 3.94 -16.24
N ARG A 133 6.98 3.80 -17.06
CA ARG A 133 5.76 3.06 -16.68
C ARG A 133 5.95 1.57 -16.97
N THR A 134 6.20 0.77 -15.96
CA THR A 134 6.47 -0.69 -16.06
C THR A 134 5.33 -1.52 -15.52
N SER A 135 4.46 -0.93 -14.71
CA SER A 135 3.17 -1.45 -14.23
C SER A 135 2.27 -0.25 -13.95
N PRO A 136 0.94 -0.44 -13.78
CA PRO A 136 0.07 0.59 -13.25
C PRO A 136 0.63 1.17 -11.94
N ARG A 137 0.54 2.49 -11.79
CA ARG A 137 1.10 3.20 -10.62
C ARG A 137 0.12 4.19 -10.03
N LEU A 138 -0.01 4.19 -8.73
CA LEU A 138 -0.85 5.09 -7.96
C LEU A 138 0.02 6.06 -7.16
N ALA A 139 -0.51 7.26 -6.89
CA ALA A 139 0.08 8.21 -5.94
C ALA A 139 -0.75 8.25 -4.67
N SER A 140 -0.13 7.94 -3.53
CA SER A 140 -0.75 8.18 -2.22
C SER A 140 -0.56 9.65 -1.84
N VAL A 141 -1.64 10.31 -1.44
CA VAL A 141 -1.67 11.74 -1.07
C VAL A 141 -2.31 11.95 0.29
N ALA A 142 -1.78 12.92 1.04
CA ALA A 142 -2.38 13.42 2.29
C ALA A 142 -1.86 14.82 2.58
N ASP A 143 -2.69 15.65 3.17
CA ASP A 143 -2.29 16.90 3.79
C ASP A 143 -3.32 17.31 4.85
N GLU A 144 -3.05 18.41 5.58
CA GLU A 144 -3.96 18.90 6.61
C GLU A 144 -5.10 19.72 6.02
N ALA A 145 -4.77 20.59 5.05
CA ALA A 145 -5.75 21.41 4.35
C ALA A 145 -6.33 20.68 3.13
N VAL A 146 -7.63 20.83 2.90
CA VAL A 146 -8.34 20.30 1.73
C VAL A 146 -7.72 20.81 0.44
N GLU A 147 -7.41 22.10 0.41
CA GLU A 147 -6.81 22.79 -0.74
C GLU A 147 -5.46 22.19 -1.12
N ASP A 148 -4.60 21.90 -0.12
CA ASP A 148 -3.29 21.27 -0.34
C ASP A 148 -3.43 19.86 -0.92
N VAL A 149 -4.45 19.09 -0.51
CA VAL A 149 -4.73 17.76 -1.08
C VAL A 149 -5.19 17.89 -2.53
N ILE A 150 -6.08 18.83 -2.83
CA ILE A 150 -6.60 19.09 -4.18
C ILE A 150 -5.46 19.52 -5.12
N GLU A 151 -4.62 20.45 -4.69
CA GLU A 151 -3.47 20.90 -5.48
C GLU A 151 -2.47 19.75 -5.71
N THR A 152 -2.20 18.96 -4.66
CA THR A 152 -1.33 17.77 -4.76
C THR A 152 -1.89 16.77 -5.76
N HIS A 153 -3.19 16.49 -5.70
CA HIS A 153 -3.88 15.62 -6.65
C HIS A 153 -3.69 16.13 -8.08
N GLY A 154 -4.05 17.38 -8.36
CA GLY A 154 -3.95 17.96 -9.69
C GLY A 154 -2.53 17.93 -10.28
N LEU A 155 -1.49 18.09 -9.46
CA LEU A 155 -0.10 17.99 -9.88
C LEU A 155 0.33 16.56 -10.22
N LEU A 156 -0.17 15.55 -9.51
CA LEU A 156 0.28 14.17 -9.65
C LEU A 156 -0.57 13.36 -10.64
N GLU A 157 -1.86 13.64 -10.77
CA GLU A 157 -2.81 12.90 -11.58
C GLU A 157 -2.34 12.67 -13.03
N PRO A 158 -1.78 13.67 -13.77
CA PRO A 158 -1.32 13.45 -15.14
C PRO A 158 -0.21 12.39 -15.28
N HIS A 159 0.42 12.03 -14.17
CA HIS A 159 1.59 11.17 -14.14
C HIS A 159 1.33 9.80 -13.54
N VAL A 160 0.10 9.50 -13.09
CA VAL A 160 -0.27 8.23 -12.45
C VAL A 160 -1.54 7.65 -13.05
N ASP A 161 -1.86 6.41 -12.72
CA ASP A 161 -3.04 5.71 -13.22
C ASP A 161 -4.19 5.71 -12.18
N GLY A 162 -3.96 6.33 -11.01
CA GLY A 162 -4.93 6.55 -9.95
C GLY A 162 -4.31 7.21 -8.74
N VAL A 163 -5.15 7.71 -7.84
CA VAL A 163 -4.72 8.38 -6.61
C VAL A 163 -5.31 7.69 -5.38
N GLU A 164 -4.50 7.47 -4.34
CA GLU A 164 -4.92 6.90 -3.05
C GLU A 164 -4.92 8.02 -1.99
N LEU A 165 -6.10 8.46 -1.53
CA LEU A 165 -6.23 9.34 -0.37
C LEU A 165 -5.86 8.57 0.90
N ASN A 166 -4.84 9.01 1.60
CA ASN A 166 -4.43 8.41 2.86
C ASN A 166 -5.23 9.00 4.03
N ALA A 167 -6.50 8.61 4.15
CA ALA A 167 -7.43 9.05 5.19
C ALA A 167 -7.10 8.51 6.59
N SER A 168 -6.04 7.74 6.73
CA SER A 168 -5.68 7.00 7.96
C SER A 168 -4.37 7.46 8.58
N CYS A 169 -3.79 8.58 8.13
CA CYS A 169 -2.48 9.00 8.59
C CYS A 169 -2.57 9.68 9.97
N PRO A 170 -1.99 9.09 11.04
CA PRO A 170 -2.00 9.72 12.36
C PRO A 170 -1.15 10.99 12.46
N ASN A 171 -0.43 11.35 11.38
CA ASN A 171 0.39 12.55 11.28
C ASN A 171 -0.33 13.72 10.61
N VAL A 172 -1.58 13.55 10.23
CA VAL A 172 -2.52 14.61 9.79
C VAL A 172 -3.65 14.68 10.81
N SER A 173 -4.06 15.89 11.17
CA SER A 173 -5.00 16.14 12.27
C SER A 173 -6.37 15.48 12.07
N TRP A 174 -6.78 15.28 10.83
CA TRP A 174 -8.04 14.63 10.48
C TRP A 174 -8.10 13.11 10.73
N GLY A 175 -7.08 12.50 11.31
CA GLY A 175 -7.14 11.12 11.86
C GLY A 175 -7.54 11.03 13.33
N ARG A 176 -7.85 12.15 14.02
CA ARG A 176 -8.00 12.20 15.48
C ARG A 176 -9.30 12.80 16.01
N ASP A 177 -10.06 13.57 15.21
CA ASP A 177 -11.22 14.32 15.64
C ASP A 177 -12.52 13.86 14.96
N ARG A 178 -13.68 14.23 15.56
CA ARG A 178 -15.03 13.89 15.07
C ARG A 178 -15.37 14.48 13.70
N ASP A 179 -14.57 15.40 13.19
CA ASP A 179 -14.76 16.06 11.88
C ASP A 179 -14.24 15.27 10.68
N ASN A 180 -13.68 14.05 10.91
CA ASN A 180 -13.09 13.22 9.83
C ASN A 180 -14.08 12.87 8.73
N GLU A 181 -15.33 12.60 9.08
CA GLU A 181 -16.39 12.24 8.14
C GLU A 181 -16.74 13.41 7.23
N ALA A 182 -16.98 14.60 7.79
CA ALA A 182 -17.27 15.80 7.05
C ALA A 182 -16.09 16.23 6.15
N HIS A 183 -14.86 16.11 6.67
CA HIS A 183 -13.65 16.42 5.93
C HIS A 183 -13.46 15.47 4.74
N LEU A 184 -13.62 14.16 4.93
CA LEU A 184 -13.55 13.17 3.85
C LEU A 184 -14.63 13.43 2.79
N ALA A 185 -15.87 13.68 3.20
CA ALA A 185 -16.96 13.99 2.29
C ALA A 185 -16.69 15.27 1.46
N ALA A 186 -16.13 16.31 2.09
CA ALA A 186 -15.76 17.54 1.40
C ALA A 186 -14.65 17.29 0.36
N LEU A 187 -13.59 16.56 0.74
CA LEU A 187 -12.51 16.18 -0.17
C LEU A 187 -13.01 15.39 -1.38
N LEU A 188 -13.84 14.38 -1.15
CA LEU A 188 -14.36 13.52 -2.22
C LEU A 188 -15.23 14.31 -3.19
N ARG A 189 -16.08 15.21 -2.71
CA ARG A 189 -16.90 16.09 -3.54
C ARG A 189 -16.03 16.97 -4.44
N GLU A 190 -15.03 17.63 -3.87
CA GLU A 190 -14.14 18.54 -4.61
C GLU A 190 -13.27 17.79 -5.63
N LEU A 191 -12.75 16.63 -5.27
CA LEU A 191 -11.95 15.78 -6.16
C LEU A 191 -12.82 15.14 -7.25
N GLY A 192 -14.03 14.69 -6.90
CA GLY A 192 -14.97 14.08 -7.83
C GLY A 192 -15.31 14.96 -9.03
N ALA A 193 -15.39 16.27 -8.82
CA ALA A 193 -15.66 17.24 -9.90
C ALA A 193 -14.46 17.54 -10.80
N ARG A 194 -13.25 17.17 -10.41
CA ARG A 194 -12.00 17.58 -11.06
C ARG A 194 -11.15 16.44 -11.63
N ARG A 195 -11.29 15.24 -11.06
CA ARG A 195 -10.44 14.10 -11.39
C ARG A 195 -10.84 13.41 -12.70
N SER A 196 -9.86 12.80 -13.35
CA SER A 196 -10.01 11.97 -14.54
C SER A 196 -9.54 10.53 -14.32
N THR A 197 -8.83 10.27 -13.21
CA THR A 197 -8.31 8.95 -12.84
C THR A 197 -9.03 8.36 -11.63
N PRO A 198 -9.00 7.03 -11.42
CA PRO A 198 -9.58 6.39 -10.26
C PRO A 198 -9.06 6.93 -8.94
N LEU A 199 -9.97 7.13 -7.98
CA LEU A 199 -9.69 7.62 -6.64
C LEU A 199 -9.96 6.53 -5.61
N PHE A 200 -8.94 6.19 -4.84
CA PHE A 200 -9.01 5.21 -3.76
C PHE A 200 -8.94 5.90 -2.41
N VAL A 201 -9.60 5.33 -1.41
CA VAL A 201 -9.49 5.80 -0.02
C VAL A 201 -8.87 4.72 0.85
N LYS A 202 -7.75 5.05 1.50
CA LYS A 202 -7.08 4.14 2.43
C LYS A 202 -7.57 4.37 3.85
N LEU A 203 -8.18 3.33 4.40
CA LEU A 203 -8.82 3.33 5.71
C LEU A 203 -7.82 2.94 6.83
N PRO A 204 -8.02 3.40 8.07
CA PRO A 204 -7.29 2.89 9.22
C PRO A 204 -7.70 1.45 9.57
N PRO A 205 -6.85 0.69 10.27
CA PRO A 205 -7.26 -0.57 10.88
C PRO A 205 -8.10 -0.33 12.13
N PHE A 206 -8.86 -1.34 12.56
CA PHE A 206 -9.61 -1.32 13.81
C PHE A 206 -9.42 -2.60 14.63
N ARG A 207 -9.62 -2.52 15.95
CA ARG A 207 -9.60 -3.65 16.89
C ARG A 207 -10.73 -3.62 17.91
N THR A 208 -11.24 -2.43 18.19
CA THR A 208 -12.37 -2.23 19.11
C THR A 208 -13.64 -1.95 18.31
N ASP A 209 -14.82 -2.16 18.92
CA ASP A 209 -16.09 -1.87 18.28
C ASP A 209 -16.24 -0.38 17.95
N VAL A 210 -15.71 0.50 18.79
CA VAL A 210 -15.71 1.94 18.54
C VAL A 210 -14.90 2.31 17.28
N GLU A 211 -13.66 1.79 17.18
CA GLU A 211 -12.84 1.99 15.97
C GLU A 211 -13.51 1.39 14.74
N ARG A 212 -14.13 0.21 14.88
CA ARG A 212 -14.85 -0.48 13.84
C ARG A 212 -15.98 0.38 13.27
N GLU A 213 -16.86 0.92 14.11
CA GLU A 213 -17.98 1.78 13.67
C GLU A 213 -17.47 3.00 12.90
N VAL A 214 -16.42 3.65 13.39
CA VAL A 214 -15.79 4.80 12.70
C VAL A 214 -15.26 4.38 11.32
N VAL A 215 -14.55 3.27 11.22
CA VAL A 215 -13.96 2.82 9.95
C VAL A 215 -15.04 2.42 8.95
N LEU A 216 -16.11 1.76 9.40
CA LEU A 216 -17.23 1.37 8.53
C LEU A 216 -18.03 2.61 8.08
N ALA A 217 -18.17 3.64 8.91
CA ALA A 217 -18.76 4.92 8.51
C ALA A 217 -17.91 5.61 7.44
N LEU A 218 -16.59 5.70 7.64
CA LEU A 218 -15.67 6.25 6.63
C LEU A 218 -15.71 5.47 5.31
N ALA A 219 -15.86 4.13 5.36
CA ALA A 219 -15.98 3.31 4.16
C ALA A 219 -17.26 3.66 3.36
N ARG A 220 -18.40 3.82 4.03
CA ARG A 220 -19.67 4.23 3.39
C ARG A 220 -19.56 5.62 2.79
N ILE A 221 -19.06 6.58 3.56
CA ILE A 221 -18.85 7.97 3.10
C ILE A 221 -17.92 8.00 1.88
N ALA A 222 -16.86 7.17 1.87
CA ALA A 222 -15.97 7.11 0.73
C ALA A 222 -16.68 6.62 -0.53
N VAL A 223 -17.50 5.58 -0.44
CA VAL A 223 -18.27 5.05 -1.57
C VAL A 223 -19.34 6.01 -2.01
N GLU A 224 -20.13 6.57 -1.10
CA GLU A 224 -21.18 7.55 -1.37
C GLU A 224 -20.61 8.84 -1.98
N GLY A 225 -19.40 9.23 -1.56
CA GLY A 225 -18.64 10.36 -2.11
C GLY A 225 -17.95 10.07 -3.44
N GLY A 226 -18.17 8.89 -4.03
CA GLY A 226 -17.70 8.54 -5.38
C GLY A 226 -16.26 8.01 -5.43
N ALA A 227 -15.71 7.47 -4.36
CA ALA A 227 -14.45 6.73 -4.44
C ALA A 227 -14.62 5.46 -5.30
N ASP A 228 -13.64 5.19 -6.17
CA ASP A 228 -13.66 4.02 -7.09
C ASP A 228 -13.12 2.75 -6.43
N GLY A 229 -12.56 2.86 -5.23
CA GLY A 229 -12.08 1.72 -4.46
C GLY A 229 -11.59 2.09 -3.07
N LEU A 230 -11.39 1.07 -2.23
CA LEU A 230 -10.89 1.23 -0.86
C LEU A 230 -9.60 0.43 -0.65
N THR A 231 -8.73 0.90 0.25
CA THR A 231 -7.58 0.13 0.75
C THR A 231 -7.74 -0.15 2.24
N CYS A 232 -7.86 -1.42 2.61
CA CYS A 232 -7.99 -1.92 3.97
C CYS A 232 -6.76 -2.79 4.35
N SER A 233 -5.85 -2.27 5.15
CA SER A 233 -5.88 -1.03 5.89
C SER A 233 -4.47 -0.38 5.94
N ASN A 234 -4.24 0.51 6.88
CA ASN A 234 -2.94 1.12 7.17
C ASN A 234 -2.27 0.44 8.38
N THR A 235 -1.14 0.99 8.84
CA THR A 235 -0.43 0.59 10.04
C THR A 235 -1.24 0.90 11.31
N ARG A 236 -1.09 0.08 12.34
CA ARG A 236 -1.75 0.28 13.64
C ARG A 236 -0.86 1.10 14.57
N LEU A 237 -1.41 2.15 15.15
CA LEU A 237 -0.69 2.94 16.15
C LEU A 237 -0.38 2.09 17.39
N VAL A 238 0.89 2.09 17.82
CA VAL A 238 1.37 1.41 19.02
C VAL A 238 2.38 2.29 19.77
N ARG A 239 2.45 2.12 21.09
CA ARG A 239 3.54 2.71 21.90
C ARG A 239 4.86 2.00 21.58
N GLU A 240 5.89 2.77 21.27
CA GLU A 240 7.24 2.29 20.99
C GLU A 240 8.27 3.32 21.49
N PRO A 241 8.74 3.19 22.72
CA PRO A 241 9.64 4.19 23.35
C PRO A 241 10.98 4.40 22.65
N ARG A 242 11.40 3.47 21.78
CA ARG A 242 12.63 3.59 20.99
C ARG A 242 12.50 4.56 19.81
N LEU A 243 11.28 4.96 19.45
CA LEU A 243 11.04 6.01 18.47
C LEU A 243 11.11 7.38 19.14
N SER A 244 11.57 8.37 18.40
CA SER A 244 11.64 9.78 18.89
C SER A 244 10.30 10.35 19.31
N THR A 245 9.21 9.84 18.76
CA THR A 245 7.83 10.21 19.06
C THR A 245 7.20 9.38 20.18
N GLY A 246 7.90 8.37 20.72
CA GLY A 246 7.39 7.43 21.72
C GLY A 246 6.31 6.48 21.22
N GLN A 247 5.82 6.63 19.99
CA GLN A 247 4.78 5.83 19.36
C GLN A 247 4.94 5.82 17.84
N GLY A 248 4.31 4.85 17.15
CA GLY A 248 4.35 4.75 15.70
C GLY A 248 3.42 3.70 15.12
N GLY A 249 3.35 3.63 13.81
CA GLY A 249 2.54 2.66 13.08
C GLY A 249 3.22 1.30 13.01
N LEU A 250 2.64 0.28 13.62
CA LEU A 250 3.06 -1.12 13.50
C LEU A 250 2.64 -1.67 12.15
N SER A 251 3.56 -2.39 11.50
CA SER A 251 3.38 -3.06 10.21
C SER A 251 3.98 -4.46 10.20
N GLY A 252 3.68 -5.26 9.19
CA GLY A 252 4.21 -6.60 9.02
C GLY A 252 3.34 -7.68 9.65
N ARG A 253 3.92 -8.87 9.87
CA ARG A 253 3.19 -10.08 10.24
C ARG A 253 2.23 -9.92 11.41
N ALA A 254 2.57 -9.04 12.35
CA ALA A 254 1.75 -8.75 13.53
C ALA A 254 0.37 -8.11 13.24
N LEU A 255 0.08 -7.75 11.98
CA LEU A 255 -1.24 -7.22 11.59
C LEU A 255 -2.12 -8.26 10.90
N PHE A 256 -1.54 -9.35 10.40
CA PHE A 256 -2.23 -10.25 9.48
C PHE A 256 -3.44 -10.95 10.11
N ASP A 257 -3.38 -11.26 11.37
CA ASP A 257 -4.47 -11.93 12.12
C ASP A 257 -5.83 -11.22 11.96
N ARG A 258 -5.83 -9.91 11.82
CA ARG A 258 -7.04 -9.09 11.67
C ARG A 258 -7.33 -8.64 10.24
N THR A 259 -6.37 -8.74 9.34
CA THR A 259 -6.51 -8.14 8.00
C THR A 259 -7.65 -8.77 7.19
N PRO A 260 -7.81 -10.11 7.09
CA PRO A 260 -8.94 -10.70 6.38
C PRO A 260 -10.30 -10.34 7.00
N GLU A 261 -10.41 -10.26 8.32
CA GLU A 261 -11.63 -9.89 9.02
C GLU A 261 -12.02 -8.44 8.72
N ILE A 262 -11.07 -7.49 8.79
CA ILE A 262 -11.29 -6.08 8.44
C ILE A 262 -11.78 -5.96 6.99
N VAL A 263 -11.16 -6.70 6.06
CA VAL A 263 -11.58 -6.72 4.66
C VAL A 263 -13.01 -7.22 4.54
N ALA A 264 -13.35 -8.35 5.16
CA ALA A 264 -14.69 -8.94 5.08
C ALA A 264 -15.76 -8.00 5.63
N GLU A 265 -15.50 -7.35 6.76
CA GLU A 265 -16.43 -6.42 7.38
C GLU A 265 -16.63 -5.15 6.54
N VAL A 266 -15.56 -4.58 5.97
CA VAL A 266 -15.67 -3.43 5.06
C VAL A 266 -16.41 -3.81 3.78
N VAL A 267 -16.08 -4.93 3.15
CA VAL A 267 -16.76 -5.43 1.95
C VAL A 267 -18.26 -5.64 2.21
N ALA A 268 -18.62 -6.21 3.37
CA ALA A 268 -20.02 -6.36 3.77
C ALA A 268 -20.72 -5.01 3.97
N ALA A 269 -20.05 -4.04 4.61
CA ALA A 269 -20.61 -2.74 4.91
C ALA A 269 -20.89 -1.87 3.67
N ILE A 270 -20.10 -2.04 2.60
CA ILE A 270 -20.27 -1.31 1.33
C ILE A 270 -21.04 -2.09 0.26
N GLY A 271 -21.50 -3.33 0.54
CA GLY A 271 -22.28 -4.13 -0.42
C GLY A 271 -21.52 -4.49 -1.70
N ARG A 272 -20.20 -4.57 -1.68
CA ARG A 272 -19.32 -4.88 -2.85
C ARG A 272 -19.45 -3.89 -4.02
N THR A 273 -19.87 -2.67 -3.76
CA THR A 273 -20.09 -1.65 -4.81
C THR A 273 -18.79 -1.20 -5.48
N VAL A 274 -17.68 -1.20 -4.74
CA VAL A 274 -16.35 -0.87 -5.26
C VAL A 274 -15.32 -1.92 -4.85
N PRO A 275 -14.21 -2.09 -5.60
CA PRO A 275 -13.15 -3.01 -5.24
C PRO A 275 -12.41 -2.60 -3.96
N VAL A 276 -11.98 -3.59 -3.19
CA VAL A 276 -11.20 -3.41 -1.96
C VAL A 276 -9.80 -4.01 -2.14
N ALA A 277 -8.76 -3.22 -1.88
CA ALA A 277 -7.39 -3.68 -1.79
C ALA A 277 -7.07 -4.04 -0.32
N ALA A 278 -6.69 -5.28 -0.03
CA ALA A 278 -6.22 -5.68 1.29
C ALA A 278 -4.79 -5.19 1.53
N CYS A 279 -4.52 -4.62 2.72
CA CYS A 279 -3.18 -4.17 3.10
C CYS A 279 -2.97 -4.38 4.60
N GLY A 280 -2.02 -5.26 4.98
CA GLY A 280 -1.68 -5.50 6.38
C GLY A 280 -1.11 -6.89 6.64
N GLY A 281 0.19 -7.01 6.79
CA GLY A 281 0.88 -8.21 7.27
C GLY A 281 0.94 -9.41 6.34
N VAL A 282 0.39 -9.32 5.13
CA VAL A 282 0.45 -10.38 4.13
C VAL A 282 1.89 -10.70 3.78
N SER A 283 2.25 -11.99 3.83
CA SER A 283 3.63 -12.45 3.62
C SER A 283 3.75 -13.81 2.93
N SER A 284 2.65 -14.52 2.71
CA SER A 284 2.59 -15.80 2.00
C SER A 284 1.44 -15.82 1.01
N ALA A 285 1.47 -16.77 0.06
CA ALA A 285 0.36 -16.97 -0.88
C ALA A 285 -0.95 -17.35 -0.15
N ALA A 286 -0.85 -18.13 0.91
CA ALA A 286 -2.00 -18.45 1.76
C ALA A 286 -2.61 -17.21 2.43
N ASP A 287 -1.75 -16.28 2.91
CA ASP A 287 -2.23 -15.01 3.45
C ASP A 287 -2.96 -14.16 2.38
N ALA A 288 -2.37 -14.11 1.17
CA ALA A 288 -2.99 -13.37 0.07
C ALA A 288 -4.32 -13.99 -0.36
N LEU A 289 -4.38 -15.33 -0.45
CA LEU A 289 -5.60 -16.05 -0.75
C LEU A 289 -6.69 -15.78 0.29
N ALA A 290 -6.37 -15.81 1.58
CA ALA A 290 -7.30 -15.51 2.66
C ALA A 290 -7.89 -14.09 2.54
N CYS A 291 -7.09 -13.10 2.10
CA CYS A 291 -7.60 -11.76 1.82
C CYS A 291 -8.54 -11.72 0.60
N LEU A 292 -8.21 -12.46 -0.47
CA LEU A 292 -9.07 -12.57 -1.66
C LEU A 292 -10.39 -13.28 -1.31
N ASP A 293 -10.34 -14.35 -0.52
CA ASP A 293 -11.51 -15.06 -0.01
C ASP A 293 -12.40 -14.18 0.87
N ALA A 294 -11.80 -13.26 1.62
CA ALA A 294 -12.51 -12.24 2.39
C ALA A 294 -13.19 -11.15 1.53
N GLY A 295 -12.97 -11.18 0.21
CA GLY A 295 -13.60 -10.29 -0.75
C GLY A 295 -12.70 -9.17 -1.28
N ALA A 296 -11.39 -9.20 -0.98
CA ALA A 296 -10.46 -8.27 -1.60
C ALA A 296 -10.29 -8.55 -3.09
N SER A 297 -10.14 -7.50 -3.90
CA SER A 297 -9.80 -7.59 -5.33
C SER A 297 -8.29 -7.69 -5.54
N THR A 298 -7.51 -7.08 -4.67
CA THR A 298 -6.04 -7.05 -4.72
C THR A 298 -5.43 -7.05 -3.32
N VAL A 299 -4.12 -7.29 -3.25
CA VAL A 299 -3.38 -7.38 -1.98
C VAL A 299 -2.12 -6.53 -2.06
N GLN A 300 -2.03 -5.52 -1.21
CA GLN A 300 -0.84 -4.68 -1.08
C GLN A 300 0.12 -5.26 -0.03
N VAL A 301 1.39 -5.38 -0.38
CA VAL A 301 2.47 -5.79 0.54
C VAL A 301 3.52 -4.68 0.68
N TYR A 302 4.18 -4.61 1.83
CA TYR A 302 5.30 -3.71 2.09
C TYR A 302 6.38 -4.42 2.92
N THR A 303 6.08 -4.76 4.16
CA THR A 303 7.03 -5.35 5.11
C THR A 303 7.54 -6.70 4.63
N ALA A 304 6.72 -7.46 3.89
CA ALA A 304 7.13 -8.72 3.26
C ALA A 304 8.30 -8.51 2.28
N LEU A 305 8.28 -7.43 1.47
CA LEU A 305 9.40 -7.10 0.57
C LEU A 305 10.70 -6.88 1.35
N ILE A 306 10.65 -6.22 2.50
CA ILE A 306 11.83 -5.95 3.33
C ILE A 306 12.40 -7.23 3.95
N TYR A 307 11.54 -8.12 4.44
CA TYR A 307 11.99 -9.33 5.14
C TYR A 307 12.30 -10.51 4.23
N ARG A 308 11.65 -10.58 3.05
CA ARG A 308 11.78 -11.70 2.10
C ARG A 308 12.54 -11.32 0.83
N GLY A 309 12.71 -10.03 0.56
CA GLY A 309 13.42 -9.51 -0.61
C GLY A 309 12.56 -9.45 -1.88
N PRO A 310 13.18 -9.05 -3.00
CA PRO A 310 12.49 -8.78 -4.26
C PRO A 310 11.72 -9.99 -4.82
N GLY A 311 12.15 -11.20 -4.53
CA GLY A 311 11.48 -12.41 -4.97
C GLY A 311 10.15 -12.73 -4.28
N VAL A 312 9.73 -11.93 -3.30
CA VAL A 312 8.44 -12.14 -2.62
C VAL A 312 7.26 -12.10 -3.58
N VAL A 313 7.33 -11.27 -4.62
CA VAL A 313 6.25 -11.17 -5.63
C VAL A 313 6.08 -12.49 -6.37
N GLY A 314 7.20 -13.08 -6.82
CA GLY A 314 7.20 -14.39 -7.48
C GLY A 314 6.70 -15.51 -6.58
N GLU A 315 7.11 -15.52 -5.31
CA GLU A 315 6.61 -16.50 -4.34
C GLU A 315 5.10 -16.39 -4.11
N LEU A 316 4.58 -15.16 -3.99
CA LEU A 316 3.14 -14.90 -3.79
C LEU A 316 2.34 -15.26 -5.04
N THR A 317 2.76 -14.81 -6.22
CA THR A 317 2.03 -15.04 -7.47
C THR A 317 2.04 -16.51 -7.88
N SER A 318 3.19 -17.21 -7.76
CA SER A 318 3.27 -18.64 -8.06
C SER A 318 2.38 -19.47 -7.12
N GLY A 319 2.41 -19.18 -5.82
CA GLY A 319 1.57 -19.87 -4.86
C GLY A 319 0.06 -19.59 -5.05
N LEU A 320 -0.31 -18.36 -5.40
CA LEU A 320 -1.70 -18.02 -5.75
C LEU A 320 -2.16 -18.71 -7.03
N ALA A 321 -1.33 -18.73 -8.08
CA ALA A 321 -1.65 -19.40 -9.34
C ALA A 321 -1.92 -20.89 -9.10
N ALA A 322 -1.07 -21.57 -8.31
CA ALA A 322 -1.28 -22.96 -7.95
C ALA A 322 -2.58 -23.18 -7.17
N ALA A 323 -2.87 -22.34 -6.17
CA ALA A 323 -4.09 -22.47 -5.37
C ALA A 323 -5.37 -22.21 -6.16
N LEU A 324 -5.39 -21.17 -7.00
CA LEU A 324 -6.54 -20.84 -7.84
C LEU A 324 -6.74 -21.83 -8.98
N GLY A 325 -5.65 -22.33 -9.57
CA GLY A 325 -5.69 -23.40 -10.58
C GLY A 325 -6.28 -24.71 -10.04
N ALA A 326 -5.90 -25.10 -8.81
CA ALA A 326 -6.46 -26.27 -8.14
C ALA A 326 -7.98 -26.12 -7.89
N ARG A 327 -8.46 -24.96 -7.43
CA ARG A 327 -9.89 -24.69 -7.23
C ARG A 327 -10.70 -24.82 -8.53
N ARG A 328 -10.23 -24.26 -9.64
CA ARG A 328 -10.89 -24.40 -10.96
C ARG A 328 -10.98 -25.84 -11.42
N LEU A 329 -9.96 -26.65 -11.15
CA LEU A 329 -9.98 -28.08 -11.50
C LEU A 329 -10.99 -28.85 -10.64
N ASP A 330 -11.11 -28.52 -9.34
CA ASP A 330 -12.11 -29.15 -8.46
C ASP A 330 -13.54 -28.77 -8.83
N GLU A 331 -13.78 -27.50 -9.22
CA GLU A 331 -15.08 -27.03 -9.71
C GLU A 331 -15.47 -27.65 -11.06
N ALA A 332 -14.51 -27.98 -11.91
CA ALA A 332 -14.71 -28.59 -13.22
C ALA A 332 -14.90 -30.13 -13.19
N ARG A 333 -14.67 -30.79 -12.03
CA ARG A 333 -14.92 -32.24 -11.90
C ARG A 333 -16.43 -32.51 -11.87
N PRO A 334 -16.94 -33.40 -12.69
CA PRO A 334 -18.32 -33.84 -12.59
C PRO A 334 -18.58 -34.48 -11.22
N ARG A 335 -19.63 -34.05 -10.54
CA ARG A 335 -20.11 -34.64 -9.27
C ARG A 335 -20.67 -36.05 -9.49
#